data_75178aa4c49e781a6d0387df35cb9daf
#
_entry.id   75178aa4c49e781a6d0387df35cb9daf
#
_cell.length_a   1.000
_cell.length_b   1.000
_cell.length_c   1.000
_cell.angle_alpha   90.00
_cell.angle_beta   90.00
_cell.angle_gamma   90.00
#
_symmetry.space_group_name_H-M   'P 1'
#
loop_
_entity.id
_entity.type
_entity.pdbx_description
1 polymer ?
#
loop_
_entity_poly.entity_id
_entity_poly.type
_entity_poly.pdbx_seq_one_letter_code
_entity_poly.pdbx_strand_id
1 'polypeptide(L)'
;GMPAQYGGRLSSVLDIAMKDGNMKKMEGEGGIGLIASRLSVEGPLKKDKASFIVSARRTYVDALAKPFVKKNSAFYGSGYYFYDLNTKVNYKFSDKDRLYLSGYFGRDVFDFNNNQRSFKANIPWGNATATLRWNHLFHKKLFSNTTLVFNNYNFAFNATQNNLTFNVSSGIRDL
;
A
#
# COMPACT_ATOMS: atom_id res chain seq x y z
N GLY A 1 -23.21 -8.01 16.26
CA GLY A 1 -23.45 -7.07 15.15
C GLY A 1 -22.26 -6.14 14.96
N MET A 2 -22.08 -5.63 13.76
CA MET A 2 -21.04 -4.64 13.51
C MET A 2 -21.37 -3.31 14.20
N PRO A 3 -20.36 -2.59 14.73
CA PRO A 3 -20.56 -1.24 15.24
C PRO A 3 -21.16 -0.31 14.16
N ALA A 4 -22.02 0.61 14.56
CA ALA A 4 -22.75 1.50 13.65
C ALA A 4 -21.83 2.38 12.76
N GLN A 5 -20.62 2.66 13.22
CA GLN A 5 -19.58 3.42 12.46
C GLN A 5 -19.11 2.71 11.18
N TYR A 6 -19.33 1.40 11.07
CA TYR A 6 -18.96 0.58 9.91
C TYR A 6 -20.17 0.10 9.12
N GLY A 7 -21.25 0.87 9.13
CA GLY A 7 -22.50 0.54 8.44
C GLY A 7 -22.32 0.26 6.94
N GLY A 8 -23.30 -0.44 6.35
CA GLY A 8 -23.32 -0.76 4.92
C GLY A 8 -22.39 -1.88 4.46
N ARG A 9 -21.79 -2.65 5.38
CA ARG A 9 -20.94 -3.82 5.07
C ARG A 9 -21.65 -5.12 5.45
N LEU A 10 -21.51 -6.14 4.60
CA LEU A 10 -22.17 -7.44 4.77
C LEU A 10 -21.24 -8.52 5.36
N SER A 11 -19.93 -8.26 5.40
CA SER A 11 -18.93 -9.23 5.84
C SER A 11 -18.19 -8.75 7.11
N SER A 12 -16.89 -8.77 7.10
CA SER A 12 -16.04 -8.31 8.20
C SER A 12 -15.44 -6.93 7.92
N VAL A 13 -15.03 -6.25 8.98
CA VAL A 13 -14.26 -5.00 8.92
C VAL A 13 -12.90 -5.24 9.55
N LEU A 14 -11.86 -4.87 8.84
CA LEU A 14 -10.48 -4.82 9.33
C LEU A 14 -10.10 -3.35 9.51
N ASP A 15 -9.92 -2.92 10.75
CA ASP A 15 -9.44 -1.57 11.07
C ASP A 15 -7.92 -1.60 11.28
N ILE A 16 -7.19 -0.84 10.45
CA ILE A 16 -5.73 -0.79 10.47
C ILE A 16 -5.29 0.62 10.89
N ALA A 17 -4.73 0.73 12.10
CA ALA A 17 -4.16 1.97 12.59
C ALA A 17 -2.67 2.06 12.23
N MET A 18 -2.30 3.05 11.42
CA MET A 18 -0.90 3.36 11.14
C MET A 18 -0.24 4.08 12.31
N LYS A 19 1.02 3.70 12.62
CA LYS A 19 1.88 4.40 13.59
C LYS A 19 2.00 5.89 13.22
N ASP A 20 2.05 6.76 14.21
CA ASP A 20 2.45 8.16 14.04
C ASP A 20 3.99 8.26 14.04
N GLY A 21 4.53 9.20 13.29
CA GLY A 21 5.97 9.49 13.29
C GLY A 21 6.44 10.10 14.61
N ASN A 22 7.73 9.98 14.89
CA ASN A 22 8.35 10.53 16.08
C ASN A 22 8.33 12.08 16.06
N MET A 23 7.77 12.71 17.09
CA MET A 23 7.70 14.19 17.19
C MET A 23 8.96 14.84 17.75
N LYS A 24 9.93 14.05 18.24
CA LYS A 24 11.08 14.57 19.00
C LYS A 24 12.38 14.44 18.23
N LYS A 25 12.61 13.33 17.53
CA LYS A 25 13.86 13.04 16.84
C LYS A 25 13.62 12.32 15.52
N MET A 26 14.57 12.46 14.61
CA MET A 26 14.62 11.66 13.38
C MET A 26 15.05 10.24 13.74
N GLU A 27 14.34 9.27 13.18
CA GLU A 27 14.64 7.86 13.30
C GLU A 27 14.52 7.20 11.93
N GLY A 28 15.35 6.20 11.69
CA GLY A 28 15.32 5.40 10.48
C GLY A 28 15.51 3.93 10.81
N GLU A 29 14.76 3.07 10.17
CA GLU A 29 14.89 1.63 10.26
C GLU A 29 14.94 1.04 8.85
N GLY A 30 15.92 0.19 8.62
CA GLY A 30 16.06 -0.55 7.36
C GLY A 30 16.28 -2.02 7.62
N GLY A 31 15.80 -2.85 6.72
CA GLY A 31 16.00 -4.29 6.77
C GLY A 31 16.09 -4.89 5.38
N ILE A 32 17.08 -5.76 5.19
CA ILE A 32 17.25 -6.55 3.97
C ILE A 32 17.05 -8.01 4.36
N GLY A 33 15.97 -8.60 3.86
CA GLY A 33 15.68 -10.02 4.03
C GLY A 33 15.94 -10.81 2.74
N LEU A 34 15.80 -12.13 2.80
CA LEU A 34 15.96 -12.99 1.62
C LEU A 34 14.94 -12.70 0.51
N ILE A 35 13.76 -12.25 0.86
CA ILE A 35 12.63 -12.09 -0.08
C ILE A 35 12.32 -10.62 -0.34
N ALA A 36 12.47 -9.76 0.66
CA ALA A 36 12.06 -8.36 0.60
C ALA A 36 13.00 -7.47 1.39
N SER A 37 13.10 -6.22 0.96
CA SER A 37 13.71 -5.13 1.73
C SER A 37 12.65 -4.14 2.18
N ARG A 38 12.89 -3.52 3.32
CA ARG A 38 12.07 -2.43 3.86
C ARG A 38 12.95 -1.28 4.32
N LEU A 39 12.41 -0.08 4.21
CA LEU A 39 13.02 1.13 4.74
C LEU A 39 11.90 1.98 5.35
N SER A 40 12.14 2.50 6.54
CA SER A 40 11.24 3.45 7.19
C SER A 40 12.04 4.62 7.74
N VAL A 41 11.52 5.83 7.55
CA VAL A 41 12.08 7.07 8.08
C VAL A 41 10.97 7.85 8.73
N GLU A 42 11.19 8.30 9.95
CA GLU A 42 10.24 9.11 10.69
C GLU A 42 10.92 10.25 11.45
N GLY A 43 10.18 11.30 11.71
CA GLY A 43 10.71 12.42 12.48
C GLY A 43 9.80 13.62 12.59
N PRO A 44 10.25 14.66 13.31
CA PRO A 44 9.50 15.89 13.48
C PRO A 44 9.55 16.76 12.21
N LEU A 45 8.41 17.21 11.73
CA LEU A 45 8.31 18.36 10.84
C LEU A 45 8.33 19.66 11.64
N LYS A 46 7.74 19.61 12.84
CA LYS A 46 7.81 20.67 13.85
C LYS A 46 7.84 20.02 15.22
N LYS A 47 8.89 20.28 15.99
CA LYS A 47 9.10 19.68 17.31
C LYS A 47 7.84 19.77 18.17
N ASP A 48 7.45 18.66 18.77
CA ASP A 48 6.29 18.46 19.65
C ASP A 48 4.92 18.85 19.04
N LYS A 49 4.85 19.19 17.74
CA LYS A 49 3.61 19.60 17.06
C LYS A 49 3.27 18.79 15.81
N ALA A 50 4.29 18.43 15.03
CA ALA A 50 4.06 17.72 13.78
C ALA A 50 5.14 16.66 13.55
N SER A 51 4.72 15.54 13.00
CA SER A 51 5.65 14.49 12.59
C SER A 51 5.22 13.85 11.28
N PHE A 52 6.18 13.18 10.67
CA PHE A 52 5.95 12.34 9.51
C PHE A 52 6.55 10.95 9.73
N ILE A 53 6.01 9.99 9.01
CA ILE A 53 6.60 8.68 8.78
C ILE A 53 6.39 8.31 7.31
N VAL A 54 7.45 7.77 6.70
CA VAL A 54 7.43 7.22 5.36
C VAL A 54 8.07 5.84 5.42
N SER A 55 7.36 4.84 4.94
CA SER A 55 7.86 3.46 4.89
C SER A 55 7.68 2.92 3.49
N ALA A 56 8.72 2.30 2.96
CA ALA A 56 8.71 1.63 1.67
C ALA A 56 9.15 0.17 1.84
N ARG A 57 8.55 -0.71 1.05
CA ARG A 57 8.91 -2.12 0.99
C ARG A 57 8.89 -2.60 -0.47
N ARG A 58 9.82 -3.46 -0.83
CA ARG A 58 9.85 -4.15 -2.12
C ARG A 58 10.29 -5.59 -1.95
N THR A 59 9.63 -6.50 -2.67
CA THR A 59 10.13 -7.86 -2.88
C THR A 59 10.99 -7.93 -4.13
N TYR A 60 11.90 -8.88 -4.17
CA TYR A 60 12.80 -9.13 -5.30
C TYR A 60 12.97 -10.63 -5.59
N VAL A 61 11.95 -11.41 -5.29
CA VAL A 61 11.92 -12.86 -5.57
C VAL A 61 12.15 -13.13 -7.05
N ASP A 62 11.57 -12.28 -7.92
CA ASP A 62 11.79 -12.31 -9.36
C ASP A 62 13.26 -12.18 -9.76
N ALA A 63 13.99 -11.29 -9.12
CA ALA A 63 15.43 -11.09 -9.36
C ALA A 63 16.28 -12.23 -8.80
N LEU A 64 15.97 -12.70 -7.59
CA LEU A 64 16.71 -13.77 -6.92
C LEU A 64 16.48 -15.13 -7.57
N ALA A 65 15.29 -15.39 -8.10
CA ALA A 65 14.98 -16.66 -8.77
C ALA A 65 15.68 -16.81 -10.14
N LYS A 66 15.94 -15.70 -10.85
CA LYS A 66 16.52 -15.72 -12.20
C LYS A 66 17.79 -16.57 -12.35
N PRO A 67 18.79 -16.51 -11.45
CA PRO A 67 20.00 -17.33 -11.58
C PRO A 67 19.74 -18.83 -11.46
N PHE A 68 18.67 -19.23 -10.78
CA PHE A 68 18.33 -20.64 -10.51
C PHE A 68 17.39 -21.23 -11.57
N VAL A 69 16.75 -20.40 -12.38
CA VAL A 69 15.87 -20.86 -13.47
C VAL A 69 16.69 -20.98 -14.76
N LYS A 70 16.81 -22.20 -15.27
CA LYS A 70 17.52 -22.46 -16.54
C LYS A 70 16.86 -21.68 -17.69
N LYS A 71 17.67 -21.08 -18.57
CA LYS A 71 17.20 -20.28 -19.71
C LYS A 71 16.30 -21.08 -20.69
N ASN A 72 16.49 -22.39 -20.76
CA ASN A 72 15.67 -23.28 -21.57
C ASN A 72 14.45 -23.86 -20.83
N SER A 73 14.21 -23.45 -19.59
CA SER A 73 13.00 -23.82 -18.85
C SER A 73 11.77 -23.23 -19.50
N ALA A 74 10.67 -23.98 -19.49
CA ALA A 74 9.37 -23.53 -19.94
C ALA A 74 8.91 -22.21 -19.27
N PHE A 75 9.29 -22.03 -17.99
CA PHE A 75 8.88 -20.91 -17.15
C PHE A 75 9.94 -19.82 -17.02
N TYR A 76 10.97 -19.81 -17.85
CA TYR A 76 11.98 -18.75 -17.82
C TYR A 76 11.35 -17.39 -18.11
N GLY A 77 11.58 -16.44 -17.23
CA GLY A 77 10.98 -15.09 -17.29
C GLY A 77 9.66 -14.94 -16.53
N SER A 78 9.18 -16.02 -15.86
CA SER A 78 8.09 -15.88 -14.88
C SER A 78 8.63 -15.28 -13.58
N GLY A 79 7.80 -14.53 -12.89
CA GLY A 79 8.17 -13.90 -11.63
C GLY A 79 7.01 -13.24 -10.91
N TYR A 80 7.25 -12.91 -9.67
CA TYR A 80 6.33 -12.15 -8.84
C TYR A 80 7.12 -11.13 -8.02
N TYR A 81 6.64 -9.91 -8.03
CA TYR A 81 7.15 -8.87 -7.14
C TYR A 81 6.04 -7.92 -6.72
N PHE A 82 6.23 -7.33 -5.58
CA PHE A 82 5.41 -6.20 -5.16
C PHE A 82 6.27 -5.10 -4.54
N TYR A 83 5.73 -3.91 -4.53
CA TYR A 83 6.25 -2.78 -3.79
C TYR A 83 5.12 -1.97 -3.20
N ASP A 84 5.36 -1.44 -2.02
CA ASP A 84 4.43 -0.58 -1.34
C ASP A 84 5.12 0.62 -0.68
N LEU A 85 4.36 1.70 -0.56
CA LEU A 85 4.73 2.93 0.09
C LEU A 85 3.61 3.32 1.06
N ASN A 86 3.98 3.56 2.30
CA ASN A 86 3.11 4.09 3.34
C ASN A 86 3.63 5.43 3.79
N THR A 87 2.76 6.41 3.90
CA THR A 87 3.10 7.75 4.38
C THR A 87 2.06 8.23 5.38
N LYS A 88 2.51 8.91 6.43
CA LYS A 88 1.60 9.58 7.36
C LYS A 88 2.24 10.86 7.87
N VAL A 89 1.46 11.91 7.88
CA VAL A 89 1.81 13.19 8.50
C VAL A 89 0.73 13.52 9.52
N ASN A 90 1.12 13.99 10.67
CA ASN A 90 0.20 14.51 11.65
C ASN A 90 0.61 15.91 12.09
N TYR A 91 -0.38 16.74 12.41
CA TYR A 91 -0.19 18.09 12.89
C TYR A 91 -1.15 18.39 14.04
N LYS A 92 -0.59 18.74 15.20
CA LYS A 92 -1.32 19.20 16.37
C LYS A 92 -1.42 20.72 16.33
N PHE A 93 -2.57 21.25 15.95
CA PHE A 93 -2.83 22.69 15.96
C PHE A 93 -2.99 23.24 17.38
N SER A 94 -3.74 22.48 18.21
CA SER A 94 -4.01 22.79 19.63
C SER A 94 -4.18 21.48 20.41
N ASP A 95 -4.46 21.58 21.72
CA ASP A 95 -4.82 20.40 22.51
C ASP A 95 -6.18 19.82 22.15
N LYS A 96 -6.98 20.57 21.39
CA LYS A 96 -8.30 20.16 20.93
C LYS A 96 -8.34 19.73 19.46
N ASP A 97 -7.33 20.12 18.67
CA ASP A 97 -7.35 19.94 17.20
C ASP A 97 -6.10 19.20 16.73
N ARG A 98 -6.33 18.11 16.02
CA ARG A 98 -5.27 17.35 15.34
C ARG A 98 -5.71 16.92 13.97
N LEU A 99 -4.85 17.12 13.00
CA LEU A 99 -5.03 16.70 11.62
C LEU A 99 -4.06 15.57 11.28
N TYR A 100 -4.55 14.60 10.53
CA TYR A 100 -3.77 13.48 10.01
C TYR A 100 -3.98 13.40 8.51
N LEU A 101 -2.89 13.27 7.77
CA LEU A 101 -2.88 12.91 6.36
C LEU A 101 -2.14 11.59 6.22
N SER A 102 -2.78 10.59 5.67
CA SER A 102 -2.18 9.28 5.42
C SER A 102 -2.29 8.93 3.94
N GLY A 103 -1.29 8.26 3.42
CA GLY A 103 -1.27 7.74 2.07
C GLY A 103 -0.73 6.30 2.05
N TYR A 104 -1.34 5.48 1.23
CA TYR A 104 -0.87 4.15 0.88
C TYR A 104 -0.82 4.02 -0.64
N PHE A 105 0.24 3.44 -1.13
CA PHE A 105 0.35 3.00 -2.51
C PHE A 105 0.98 1.62 -2.55
N GLY A 106 0.33 0.68 -3.20
CA GLY A 106 0.85 -0.66 -3.38
C GLY A 106 0.59 -1.18 -4.78
N ARG A 107 1.55 -1.90 -5.31
CA ARG A 107 1.43 -2.56 -6.60
C ARG A 107 2.08 -3.93 -6.56
N ASP A 108 1.33 -4.90 -7.02
CA ASP A 108 1.75 -6.28 -7.23
C ASP A 108 1.79 -6.55 -8.73
N VAL A 109 2.76 -7.36 -9.15
CA VAL A 109 2.89 -7.80 -10.53
C VAL A 109 3.25 -9.28 -10.54
N PHE A 110 2.40 -10.08 -11.17
CA PHE A 110 2.65 -11.47 -11.45
C PHE A 110 2.85 -11.65 -12.96
N ASP A 111 4.07 -12.06 -13.32
CA ASP A 111 4.44 -12.40 -14.70
C ASP A 111 4.52 -13.91 -14.84
N PHE A 112 3.77 -14.46 -15.76
CA PHE A 112 3.81 -15.86 -16.11
C PHE A 112 4.24 -16.03 -17.57
N ASN A 113 5.29 -16.80 -17.79
CA ASN A 113 5.79 -17.16 -19.10
C ASN A 113 5.79 -18.68 -19.28
N ASN A 114 5.22 -19.14 -20.39
CA ASN A 114 5.43 -20.52 -20.84
C ASN A 114 5.97 -20.50 -22.28
N ASN A 115 7.29 -20.57 -22.38
CA ASN A 115 7.99 -20.48 -23.67
C ASN A 115 7.69 -21.66 -24.60
N GLN A 116 7.36 -22.83 -24.07
CA GLN A 116 7.03 -24.00 -24.89
C GLN A 116 5.64 -23.87 -25.56
N ARG A 117 4.72 -23.18 -24.90
CA ARG A 117 3.35 -22.95 -25.40
C ARG A 117 3.16 -21.56 -25.99
N SER A 118 4.20 -20.76 -26.14
CA SER A 118 4.14 -19.36 -26.57
C SER A 118 3.07 -18.56 -25.82
N PHE A 119 2.90 -18.87 -24.50
CA PHE A 119 1.91 -18.24 -23.65
C PHE A 119 2.59 -17.31 -22.65
N LYS A 120 2.10 -16.08 -22.58
CA LYS A 120 2.54 -15.08 -21.60
C LYS A 120 1.31 -14.48 -20.92
N ALA A 121 1.37 -14.31 -19.61
CA ALA A 121 0.36 -13.57 -18.86
C ALA A 121 1.05 -12.58 -17.93
N ASN A 122 0.55 -11.36 -17.86
CA ASN A 122 0.97 -10.32 -16.93
C ASN A 122 -0.26 -9.87 -16.15
N ILE A 123 -0.22 -9.99 -14.87
CA ILE A 123 -1.33 -9.70 -13.96
C ILE A 123 -0.87 -8.64 -12.96
N PRO A 124 -0.98 -7.35 -13.28
CA PRO A 124 -0.76 -6.28 -12.32
C PRO A 124 -2.05 -5.95 -11.56
N TRP A 125 -1.92 -5.76 -10.25
CA TRP A 125 -2.97 -5.14 -9.45
C TRP A 125 -2.35 -4.18 -8.44
N GLY A 126 -3.15 -3.24 -7.95
CA GLY A 126 -2.65 -2.25 -7.02
C GLY A 126 -3.74 -1.41 -6.41
N ASN A 127 -3.35 -0.72 -5.35
CA ASN A 127 -4.22 0.18 -4.63
C ASN A 127 -3.49 1.48 -4.28
N ALA A 128 -4.20 2.60 -4.41
CA ALA A 128 -3.77 3.90 -3.91
C ALA A 128 -4.87 4.45 -3.00
N THR A 129 -4.53 4.73 -1.75
CA THR A 129 -5.47 5.28 -0.77
C THR A 129 -4.89 6.55 -0.17
N ALA A 130 -5.71 7.57 -0.04
CA ALA A 130 -5.40 8.78 0.71
C ALA A 130 -6.49 9.03 1.75
N THR A 131 -6.10 9.38 2.95
CA THR A 131 -7.03 9.64 4.06
C THR A 131 -6.66 10.93 4.74
N LEU A 132 -7.63 11.83 4.85
CA LEU A 132 -7.54 13.04 5.66
C LEU A 132 -8.48 12.89 6.84
N ARG A 133 -7.94 12.96 8.06
CA ARG A 133 -8.72 12.86 9.30
C ARG A 133 -8.48 14.07 10.18
N TRP A 134 -9.55 14.71 10.58
CA TRP A 134 -9.56 15.78 11.56
C TRP A 134 -10.23 15.33 12.84
N ASN A 135 -9.49 15.40 13.94
CA ASN A 135 -9.99 15.13 15.28
C ASN A 135 -10.20 16.46 15.99
N HIS A 136 -11.42 16.72 16.47
CA HIS A 136 -11.76 17.90 17.23
C HIS A 136 -12.41 17.56 18.57
N LEU A 137 -11.91 18.14 19.65
CA LEU A 137 -12.44 17.99 21.00
C LEU A 137 -13.23 19.26 21.37
N PHE A 138 -14.55 19.23 21.31
CA PHE A 138 -15.41 20.32 21.71
C PHE A 138 -15.32 20.59 23.20
N HIS A 139 -15.49 19.53 24.01
CA HIS A 139 -15.30 19.55 25.47
C HIS A 139 -15.07 18.11 25.98
N LYS A 140 -14.80 17.94 27.28
CA LYS A 140 -14.39 16.65 27.89
C LYS A 140 -15.31 15.44 27.58
N LYS A 141 -16.54 15.69 27.19
CA LYS A 141 -17.55 14.62 26.90
C LYS A 141 -17.99 14.58 25.42
N LEU A 142 -17.46 15.49 24.58
CA LEU A 142 -17.85 15.52 23.17
C LEU A 142 -16.63 15.75 22.28
N PHE A 143 -16.41 14.83 21.35
CA PHE A 143 -15.39 14.93 20.32
C PHE A 143 -15.96 14.52 18.95
N SER A 144 -15.31 14.93 17.90
CA SER A 144 -15.61 14.46 16.53
C SER A 144 -14.35 13.96 15.84
N ASN A 145 -14.55 12.97 14.99
CA ASN A 145 -13.56 12.45 14.03
C ASN A 145 -14.16 12.55 12.64
N THR A 146 -13.74 13.55 11.89
CA THR A 146 -14.15 13.70 10.49
C THR A 146 -13.09 13.10 9.60
N THR A 147 -13.48 12.20 8.70
CA THR A 147 -12.56 11.49 7.83
C THR A 147 -13.04 11.56 6.39
N LEU A 148 -12.13 11.96 5.49
CA LEU A 148 -12.28 11.83 4.05
C LEU A 148 -11.35 10.74 3.58
N VAL A 149 -11.84 9.85 2.74
CA VAL A 149 -11.05 8.72 2.21
C VAL A 149 -11.18 8.72 0.70
N PHE A 150 -10.05 8.76 0.02
CA PHE A 150 -9.96 8.47 -1.40
C PHE A 150 -9.34 7.09 -1.58
N ASN A 151 -9.95 6.26 -2.42
CA ASN A 151 -9.42 4.95 -2.77
C ASN A 151 -9.48 4.72 -4.27
N ASN A 152 -8.43 4.14 -4.84
CA ASN A 152 -8.35 3.76 -6.24
C ASN A 152 -7.67 2.39 -6.35
N TYR A 153 -8.46 1.36 -6.60
CA TYR A 153 -8.01 0.01 -6.86
C TYR A 153 -8.04 -0.28 -8.36
N ASN A 154 -6.98 -0.87 -8.87
CA ASN A 154 -6.88 -1.30 -10.26
C ASN A 154 -6.38 -2.73 -10.34
N PHE A 155 -6.97 -3.48 -11.24
CA PHE A 155 -6.59 -4.84 -11.62
C PHE A 155 -6.54 -4.94 -13.14
N ALA A 156 -5.56 -5.65 -13.67
CA ALA A 156 -5.54 -6.02 -15.07
C ALA A 156 -5.05 -7.46 -15.24
N PHE A 157 -5.56 -8.11 -16.26
CA PHE A 157 -5.10 -9.40 -16.74
C PHE A 157 -4.81 -9.26 -18.23
N ASN A 158 -3.54 -9.38 -18.59
CA ASN A 158 -3.06 -9.30 -19.96
C ASN A 158 -2.47 -10.65 -20.32
N ALA A 159 -3.02 -11.31 -21.33
CA ALA A 159 -2.53 -12.59 -21.81
C ALA A 159 -2.26 -12.56 -23.31
N THR A 160 -1.17 -13.22 -23.73
CA THR A 160 -0.83 -13.36 -25.14
C THR A 160 -0.50 -14.81 -25.43
N GLN A 161 -1.11 -15.35 -26.48
CA GLN A 161 -0.82 -16.69 -26.99
C GLN A 161 -0.85 -16.66 -28.51
N ASN A 162 0.23 -17.14 -29.16
CA ASN A 162 0.31 -17.24 -30.63
C ASN A 162 -0.12 -15.95 -31.34
N ASN A 163 0.38 -14.77 -30.91
CA ASN A 163 0.02 -13.44 -31.42
C ASN A 163 -1.41 -12.96 -31.14
N LEU A 164 -2.25 -13.75 -30.48
CA LEU A 164 -3.52 -13.29 -29.95
C LEU A 164 -3.33 -12.66 -28.56
N THR A 165 -3.83 -11.45 -28.39
CA THR A 165 -3.75 -10.74 -27.12
C THR A 165 -5.14 -10.56 -26.54
N PHE A 166 -5.27 -10.94 -25.26
CA PHE A 166 -6.48 -10.78 -24.48
C PHE A 166 -6.19 -9.88 -23.27
N ASN A 167 -6.97 -8.82 -23.12
CA ASN A 167 -6.82 -7.87 -22.03
C ASN A 167 -8.15 -7.68 -21.30
N VAL A 168 -8.11 -7.83 -19.98
CA VAL A 168 -9.22 -7.51 -19.08
C VAL A 168 -8.71 -6.56 -18.03
N SER A 169 -9.44 -5.51 -17.75
CA SER A 169 -9.14 -4.60 -16.65
C SER A 169 -10.39 -4.27 -15.85
N SER A 170 -10.20 -4.07 -14.58
CA SER A 170 -11.24 -3.63 -13.64
C SER A 170 -10.65 -2.65 -12.65
N GLY A 171 -11.47 -1.71 -12.20
CA GLY A 171 -11.06 -0.72 -11.21
C GLY A 171 -12.23 -0.26 -10.37
N ILE A 172 -11.92 0.10 -9.12
CA ILE A 172 -12.87 0.69 -8.18
C ILE A 172 -12.27 2.01 -7.71
N ARG A 173 -13.05 3.07 -7.81
CA ARG A 173 -12.66 4.39 -7.29
C ARG A 173 -13.78 4.91 -6.40
N ASP A 174 -13.40 5.24 -5.16
CA ASP A 174 -14.29 5.74 -4.11
C ASP A 174 -13.74 7.06 -3.55
N LEU A 175 -14.68 7.92 -3.11
CA LEU A 175 -14.40 9.16 -2.39
C LEU A 175 -15.30 9.27 -1.16
#